data_3c41ce6c7996b41efbf930b0c0a43d98
#
_entry.id   3c41ce6c7996b41efbf930b0c0a43d98
#
_cell.length_a   1.000
_cell.length_b   1.000
_cell.length_c   1.000
_cell.angle_alpha   90.00
_cell.angle_beta   90.00
_cell.angle_gamma   90.00
#
_symmetry.space_group_name_H-M   'P 1'
#
loop_
_entity.id
_entity.type
_entity.pdbx_description
1 polymer ?
#
loop_
_entity_poly.entity_id
_entity_poly.type
_entity_poly.pdbx_seq_one_letter_code
_entity_poly.pdbx_strand_id
1 'polypeptide(L)'
;HIDAITARLVCTYRGKGTHYGISHDGVEPKSILTVPAGSPRLLRGKLWPKKPCCDLLHRSPPIEGSGETRLVLILDPIFDLEEAI
;
A
#
# COMPACT_ATOMS: atom_id res chain seq x y z
N HIS A 1 6.44 4.11 1.43
CA HIS A 1 6.92 3.24 2.52
C HIS A 1 6.59 1.77 2.26
N ILE A 2 7.10 0.92 3.09
CA ILE A 2 6.81 -0.51 3.10
C ILE A 2 6.31 -0.86 4.51
N ASP A 3 5.14 -1.50 4.60
CA ASP A 3 4.57 -1.88 5.88
C ASP A 3 5.37 -2.99 6.57
N ALA A 4 5.46 -2.95 7.90
CA ALA A 4 6.12 -3.98 8.71
C ALA A 4 5.17 -5.15 8.98
N ILE A 5 4.59 -5.70 7.93
CA ILE A 5 3.66 -6.84 7.93
C ILE A 5 4.03 -7.78 6.79
N THR A 6 3.36 -8.94 6.72
CA THR A 6 3.59 -9.90 5.62
C THR A 6 3.06 -9.37 4.29
N ALA A 7 1.79 -8.98 4.27
CA ALA A 7 1.13 -8.43 3.09
C ALA A 7 -0.13 -7.66 3.52
N ARG A 8 -0.58 -6.78 2.66
CA ARG A 8 -1.80 -6.00 2.88
C ARG A 8 -2.59 -5.93 1.59
N LEU A 9 -3.89 -6.21 1.66
CA LEU A 9 -4.80 -5.97 0.53
C LEU A 9 -5.37 -4.57 0.65
N VAL A 10 -5.26 -3.78 -0.41
CA VAL A 10 -5.79 -2.42 -0.47
C VAL A 10 -6.65 -2.26 -1.71
N CYS A 11 -7.84 -1.71 -1.52
CA CYS A 11 -8.74 -1.39 -2.62
C CYS A 11 -9.40 -0.03 -2.35
N THR A 12 -9.23 0.91 -3.27
CA THR A 12 -9.88 2.22 -3.21
C THR A 12 -11.22 2.15 -3.92
N TYR A 13 -12.30 2.41 -3.21
CA TYR A 13 -13.64 2.40 -3.79
C TYR A 13 -14.08 3.77 -4.27
N ARG A 14 -13.55 4.83 -3.69
CA ARG A 14 -13.90 6.20 -4.03
C ARG A 14 -12.67 7.10 -3.87
N GLY A 15 -12.48 8.01 -4.79
CA GLY A 15 -11.38 8.97 -4.80
C GLY A 15 -10.14 8.44 -5.51
N LYS A 16 -9.02 9.12 -5.32
CA LYS A 16 -7.75 8.75 -5.94
C LYS A 16 -7.18 7.47 -5.33
N GLY A 17 -6.67 6.60 -6.19
CA GLY A 17 -6.05 5.35 -5.77
C GLY A 17 -4.68 5.54 -5.11
N THR A 18 -4.20 4.48 -4.48
CA THR A 18 -2.89 4.44 -3.86
C THR A 18 -1.78 4.66 -4.88
N HIS A 19 -0.79 5.47 -4.52
CA HIS A 19 0.41 5.66 -5.32
C HIS A 19 1.42 4.55 -5.01
N TYR A 20 2.12 4.08 -6.04
CA TYR A 20 3.19 3.11 -5.86
C TYR A 20 4.34 3.37 -6.83
N GLY A 21 5.51 2.89 -6.48
CA GLY A 21 6.68 3.00 -7.31
C GLY A 21 7.79 2.09 -6.82
N ILE A 22 8.73 1.73 -7.70
CA ILE A 22 9.87 0.90 -7.35
C ILE A 22 11.01 1.80 -6.92
N SER A 23 11.56 1.50 -5.76
CA SER A 23 12.70 2.20 -5.19
C SER A 23 13.93 1.32 -5.26
N HIS A 24 15.06 1.91 -5.62
CA HIS A 24 16.37 1.28 -5.52
C HIS A 24 17.11 1.90 -4.33
N ASP A 25 17.53 1.05 -3.39
CA ASP A 25 18.29 1.47 -2.20
C ASP A 25 17.57 2.51 -1.32
N GLY A 26 16.25 2.45 -1.24
CA GLY A 26 15.46 3.36 -0.41
C GLY A 26 15.33 4.78 -0.95
N VAL A 27 15.80 5.03 -2.16
CA VAL A 27 15.64 6.32 -2.83
C VAL A 27 14.21 6.51 -3.31
N GLU A 28 13.73 7.74 -3.35
CA GLU A 28 12.40 8.05 -3.85
C GLU A 28 12.23 7.52 -5.29
N PRO A 29 11.11 6.83 -5.59
CA PRO A 29 10.88 6.30 -6.93
C PRO A 29 10.88 7.39 -8.01
N LYS A 30 11.53 7.13 -9.13
CA LYS A 30 11.56 8.06 -10.27
C LYS A 30 10.20 8.17 -10.95
N SER A 31 9.44 7.09 -10.95
CA SER A 31 8.08 7.04 -11.51
C SER A 31 7.10 6.65 -10.45
N ILE A 32 6.02 7.41 -10.33
CA ILE A 32 4.94 7.11 -9.40
C ILE A 32 3.70 6.78 -10.21
N LEU A 33 3.17 5.60 -9.98
CA LEU A 33 1.96 5.11 -10.63
C LEU A 33 0.79 5.15 -9.67
N THR A 34 -0.42 5.24 -10.20
CA THR A 34 -1.63 5.24 -9.40
C THR A 34 -2.44 3.99 -9.71
N VAL A 35 -2.87 3.29 -8.64
CA VAL A 35 -3.79 2.16 -8.78
C VAL A 35 -5.17 2.71 -9.08
N PRO A 36 -5.85 2.25 -10.16
CA PRO A 36 -7.22 2.70 -10.46
C PRO A 36 -8.19 2.35 -9.32
N ALA A 37 -9.15 3.23 -9.07
CA ALA A 37 -10.23 2.96 -8.12
C ALA A 37 -10.99 1.70 -8.53
N GLY A 38 -11.40 0.88 -7.56
CA GLY A 38 -12.06 -0.40 -7.79
C GLY A 38 -11.11 -1.55 -8.09
N SER A 39 -9.81 -1.30 -8.22
CA SER A 39 -8.80 -2.31 -8.52
C SER A 39 -8.08 -2.72 -7.23
N PRO A 40 -8.28 -3.95 -6.71
CA PRO A 40 -7.56 -4.40 -5.53
C PRO A 40 -6.08 -4.65 -5.84
N ARG A 41 -5.23 -4.37 -4.85
CA ARG A 41 -3.79 -4.63 -4.94
C ARG A 41 -3.32 -5.30 -3.67
N LEU A 42 -2.50 -6.32 -3.83
CA LEU A 42 -1.81 -6.97 -2.72
C LEU A 42 -0.42 -6.35 -2.60
N LEU A 43 -0.16 -5.73 -1.46
CA LEU A 43 1.13 -5.09 -1.17
C LEU A 43 1.93 -5.99 -0.24
N ARG A 44 3.11 -6.43 -0.69
CA ARG A 44 4.02 -7.21 0.16
C ARG A 44 4.67 -6.29 1.17
N GLY A 45 4.69 -6.73 2.43
CA GLY A 45 5.38 -6.01 3.48
C GLY A 45 6.79 -6.54 3.72
N LYS A 46 7.49 -5.94 4.69
CA LYS A 46 8.85 -6.34 5.06
C LYS A 46 8.94 -7.77 5.56
N LEU A 47 7.85 -8.32 6.08
CA LEU A 47 7.82 -9.67 6.64
C LEU A 47 7.46 -10.75 5.63
N TRP A 48 7.33 -10.39 4.34
CA TRP A 48 7.09 -11.39 3.29
C TRP A 48 8.24 -12.40 3.26
N PRO A 49 7.93 -13.73 3.32
CA PRO A 49 8.96 -14.74 3.55
C PRO A 49 9.90 -15.01 2.39
N LYS A 50 9.61 -14.53 1.19
CA LYS A 50 10.46 -14.77 0.03
C LYS A 50 11.40 -13.60 -0.22
N LYS A 51 12.62 -13.92 -0.66
CA LYS A 51 13.60 -12.93 -1.09
C LYS A 51 13.74 -12.92 -2.61
N PRO A 52 14.16 -11.80 -3.22
CA PRO A 52 14.51 -10.55 -2.58
C PRO A 52 13.30 -9.85 -1.97
N CYS A 53 13.57 -9.04 -0.94
CA CYS A 53 12.56 -8.22 -0.34
C CYS A 53 12.01 -7.23 -1.38
N CYS A 54 10.75 -6.86 -1.22
CA CYS A 54 10.08 -5.98 -2.16
C CYS A 54 10.66 -4.56 -2.12
N ASP A 55 11.08 -4.04 -3.27
CA ASP A 55 11.49 -2.65 -3.43
C ASP A 55 10.31 -1.73 -3.79
N LEU A 56 9.10 -2.28 -3.81
CA LEU A 56 7.89 -1.54 -4.12
C LEU A 56 7.48 -0.70 -2.92
N LEU A 57 7.49 0.60 -3.09
CA LEU A 57 6.98 1.54 -2.11
C LEU A 57 5.57 1.97 -2.48
N HIS A 58 4.78 2.33 -1.48
CA HIS A 58 3.43 2.84 -1.70
C HIS A 58 3.12 3.96 -0.72
N ARG A 59 2.15 4.78 -1.08
CA ARG A 59 1.65 5.86 -0.21
C ARG A 59 0.20 6.18 -0.58
N SER A 60 -0.50 6.83 0.36
CA SER A 60 -1.77 7.48 0.03
C SER A 60 -1.51 8.67 -0.89
N PRO A 61 -2.40 8.94 -1.86
CA PRO A 61 -2.24 10.12 -2.72
C PRO A 61 -2.36 11.40 -1.90
N PRO A 62 -1.60 12.47 -2.23
CA PRO A 62 -1.68 13.73 -1.51
C PRO A 62 -2.95 14.49 -1.88
N ILE A 63 -3.97 14.39 -1.02
CA ILE A 63 -5.25 15.08 -1.21
C ILE A 63 -5.54 16.14 -0.15
N GLU A 64 -4.63 16.33 0.79
CA GLU A 64 -4.77 17.32 1.84
C GLU A 64 -4.98 18.72 1.26
N GLY A 65 -5.99 19.41 1.77
CA GLY A 65 -6.33 20.76 1.31
C GLY A 65 -7.07 20.83 -0.03
N SER A 66 -7.28 19.70 -0.72
CA SER A 66 -7.97 19.67 -2.02
C SER A 66 -9.49 19.61 -1.92
N GLY A 67 -10.02 19.28 -0.73
CA GLY A 67 -11.45 19.00 -0.56
C GLY A 67 -11.87 17.61 -1.03
N GLU A 68 -10.92 16.81 -1.54
CA GLU A 68 -11.20 15.45 -1.98
C GLU A 68 -11.31 14.48 -0.80
N THR A 69 -12.09 13.42 -0.98
CA THR A 69 -12.25 12.35 0.00
C THR A 69 -11.90 11.02 -0.64
N ARG A 70 -11.56 10.03 0.22
CA ARG A 70 -11.27 8.66 -0.22
C ARG A 70 -12.03 7.67 0.63
N LEU A 71 -12.46 6.58 -0.01
CA LEU A 71 -12.97 5.39 0.68
C LEU A 71 -12.08 4.22 0.30
N VAL A 72 -11.38 3.67 1.28
CA VAL A 72 -10.38 2.61 1.07
C VAL A 72 -10.68 1.42 1.96
N LEU A 73 -10.69 0.22 1.38
CA LEU A 73 -10.70 -1.03 2.13
C LEU A 73 -9.26 -1.50 2.32
N ILE A 74 -8.90 -1.81 3.56
CA ILE A 74 -7.60 -2.37 3.92
C ILE A 74 -7.84 -3.67 4.67
N LEU A 75 -7.24 -4.77 4.18
CA LEU A 75 -7.31 -6.08 4.83
C LEU A 75 -5.89 -6.58 5.12
N ASP A 76 -5.65 -6.90 6.38
CA ASP A 76 -4.38 -7.47 6.82
C ASP A 76 -4.59 -8.90 7.30
N PRO A 77 -3.64 -9.82 7.07
CA PRO A 77 -3.71 -11.17 7.63
C PRO A 77 -3.50 -11.11 9.15
N ILE A 78 -4.25 -11.93 9.86
CA ILE A 78 -4.14 -12.06 11.31
C ILE A 78 -3.65 -13.47 11.60
N PHE A 79 -2.46 -13.57 12.22
CA PHE A 79 -1.87 -14.84 12.62
C PHE A 79 -2.14 -15.17 14.09
N ASP A 80 -2.57 -14.18 14.87
CA ASP A 80 -2.93 -14.31 16.27
C ASP A 80 -4.21 -13.51 16.52
N LEU A 81 -5.25 -14.16 17.03
CA LEU A 81 -6.53 -13.50 17.31
C LEU A 81 -6.42 -12.38 18.34
N GLU A 82 -5.45 -12.45 19.24
CA GLU A 82 -5.25 -11.40 20.24
C GLU A 82 -4.81 -10.08 19.61
N GLU A 83 -4.14 -10.11 18.46
CA GLU A 83 -3.75 -8.91 17.73
C GLU A 83 -4.96 -8.14 17.17
N ALA A 84 -6.09 -8.80 17.01
CA ALA A 84 -7.31 -8.20 16.44
C ALA A 84 -8.15 -7.45 17.46
N ILE A 85 -7.82 -7.53 18.74
CA ILE A 85 -8.64 -6.99 19.83
C ILE A 85 -8.00 -5.70 20.42
#